data_11977e39fc4ac0a605fd6b96c3afc153
#
_entry.id   11977e39fc4ac0a605fd6b96c3afc153
#
_cell.length_a   1.000
_cell.length_b   1.000
_cell.length_c   1.000
_cell.angle_alpha   90.00
_cell.angle_beta   90.00
_cell.angle_gamma   90.00
#
_symmetry.space_group_name_H-M   'P 1'
#
loop_
_entity.id
_entity.type
_entity.pdbx_description
1 polymer ?
#
loop_
_entity_poly.entity_id
_entity_poly.type
_entity_poly.pdbx_seq_one_letter_code
_entity_poly.pdbx_strand_id
1 'polypeptide(L)'
;MKSLVDHLSQYAAYHRDPRNIASHFIGIPLIVVAVAVLLSRPQWAVGGVWISPAVIVALLSAWFYLRLELALGVLMTLLMGLSVWAGHVLAAQSTTVWLSSGVGMFVVGWVIQFVGHYYEGKKPAFVDDVSGLIVGPLFVVAELAFLLGLRHDLKQQIEQRSGPVLLRSV
;
A
#
# COMPACT_ATOMS: atom_id res chain seq x y z
N MET A 1 -18.27 3.01 11.58
CA MET A 1 -16.96 2.93 10.89
C MET A 1 -17.10 1.91 9.77
N LYS A 2 -16.49 2.14 8.60
CA LYS A 2 -16.41 1.12 7.54
C LYS A 2 -15.64 -0.10 8.06
N SER A 3 -16.13 -1.31 7.76
CA SER A 3 -15.47 -2.58 8.09
C SER A 3 -14.29 -2.87 7.13
N LEU A 4 -13.48 -3.90 7.44
CA LEU A 4 -12.44 -4.40 6.53
C LEU A 4 -13.03 -4.74 5.15
N VAL A 5 -14.16 -5.44 5.13
CA VAL A 5 -14.85 -5.83 3.89
C VAL A 5 -15.31 -4.60 3.11
N ASP A 6 -15.82 -3.56 3.79
CA ASP A 6 -16.27 -2.32 3.13
C ASP A 6 -15.11 -1.61 2.43
N HIS A 7 -13.97 -1.45 3.13
CA HIS A 7 -12.78 -0.82 2.57
C HIS A 7 -12.22 -1.60 1.38
N LEU A 8 -12.04 -2.93 1.55
CA LEU A 8 -11.47 -3.77 0.50
C LEU A 8 -12.42 -3.90 -0.70
N SER A 9 -13.73 -4.00 -0.50
CA SER A 9 -14.70 -4.06 -1.60
C SER A 9 -14.75 -2.75 -2.38
N GLN A 10 -14.73 -1.59 -1.69
CA GLN A 10 -14.68 -0.30 -2.35
C GLN A 10 -13.42 -0.14 -3.21
N TYR A 11 -12.26 -0.54 -2.67
CA TYR A 11 -10.99 -0.51 -3.42
C TYR A 11 -11.00 -1.51 -4.57
N ALA A 12 -11.47 -2.74 -4.33
CA ALA A 12 -11.59 -3.80 -5.32
C ALA A 12 -12.46 -3.44 -6.53
N ALA A 13 -13.47 -2.56 -6.36
CA ALA A 13 -14.30 -2.08 -7.47
C ALA A 13 -13.51 -1.33 -8.56
N TYR A 14 -12.31 -0.85 -8.25
CA TYR A 14 -11.37 -0.21 -9.17
C TYR A 14 -10.24 -1.15 -9.64
N HIS A 15 -10.24 -2.43 -9.20
CA HIS A 15 -9.12 -3.36 -9.38
C HIS A 15 -9.67 -4.76 -9.63
N ARG A 16 -10.34 -4.95 -10.78
CA ARG A 16 -10.89 -6.27 -11.18
C ARG A 16 -10.18 -6.89 -12.39
N ASP A 17 -9.35 -6.12 -13.11
CA ASP A 17 -8.48 -6.68 -14.14
C ASP A 17 -7.21 -7.29 -13.50
N PRO A 18 -6.85 -8.56 -13.79
CA PRO A 18 -5.70 -9.21 -13.19
C PRO A 18 -4.37 -8.52 -13.52
N ARG A 19 -4.28 -7.81 -14.65
CA ARG A 19 -3.08 -7.03 -15.04
C ARG A 19 -2.92 -5.81 -14.14
N ASN A 20 -4.04 -5.18 -13.75
CA ASN A 20 -4.05 -4.09 -12.80
C ASN A 20 -3.62 -4.60 -11.42
N ILE A 21 -4.20 -5.70 -10.92
CA ILE A 21 -3.80 -6.31 -9.65
C ILE A 21 -2.31 -6.66 -9.66
N ALA A 22 -1.81 -7.28 -10.74
CA ALA A 22 -0.40 -7.63 -10.89
C ALA A 22 0.53 -6.38 -10.84
N SER A 23 0.14 -5.27 -11.48
CA SER A 23 0.90 -4.02 -11.40
C SER A 23 0.95 -3.47 -9.97
N HIS A 24 -0.12 -3.67 -9.19
CA HIS A 24 -0.21 -3.23 -7.81
C HIS A 24 0.70 -4.02 -6.87
N PHE A 25 0.98 -5.29 -7.13
CA PHE A 25 1.97 -6.07 -6.38
C PHE A 25 3.40 -5.50 -6.46
N ILE A 26 3.71 -4.75 -7.49
CA ILE A 26 5.03 -4.13 -7.66
C ILE A 26 4.97 -2.64 -7.30
N GLY A 27 4.00 -1.93 -7.86
CA GLY A 27 3.93 -0.47 -7.75
C GLY A 27 3.63 0.02 -6.33
N ILE A 28 2.70 -0.62 -5.60
CA ILE A 28 2.37 -0.20 -4.23
C ILE A 28 3.55 -0.39 -3.26
N PRO A 29 4.24 -1.54 -3.19
CA PRO A 29 5.42 -1.66 -2.33
C PRO A 29 6.50 -0.63 -2.64
N LEU A 30 6.77 -0.33 -3.92
CA LEU A 30 7.71 0.71 -4.32
C LEU A 30 7.28 2.08 -3.80
N ILE A 31 6.01 2.45 -3.93
CA ILE A 31 5.48 3.73 -3.45
C ILE A 31 5.58 3.81 -1.92
N VAL A 32 5.20 2.74 -1.20
CA VAL A 32 5.25 2.70 0.27
C VAL A 32 6.68 2.89 0.77
N VAL A 33 7.65 2.16 0.20
CA VAL A 33 9.07 2.32 0.55
C VAL A 33 9.58 3.69 0.16
N ALA A 34 9.22 4.21 -1.01
CA ALA A 34 9.61 5.55 -1.47
C ALA A 34 9.14 6.65 -0.50
N VAL A 35 7.88 6.57 -0.07
CA VAL A 35 7.31 7.52 0.91
C VAL A 35 8.05 7.39 2.25
N ALA A 36 8.33 6.17 2.72
CA ALA A 36 9.10 5.96 3.93
C ALA A 36 10.52 6.55 3.82
N VAL A 37 11.21 6.37 2.67
CA VAL A 37 12.54 6.96 2.41
C VAL A 37 12.49 8.48 2.43
N LEU A 38 11.57 9.09 1.71
CA LEU A 38 11.46 10.55 1.62
C LEU A 38 11.09 11.18 2.96
N LEU A 39 10.21 10.54 3.73
CA LEU A 39 9.77 10.99 5.05
C LEU A 39 10.73 10.61 6.20
N SER A 40 11.81 9.87 5.92
CA SER A 40 12.81 9.55 6.93
C SER A 40 13.78 10.70 7.22
N ARG A 41 13.70 11.81 6.49
CA ARG A 41 14.34 13.10 6.80
C ARG A 41 13.26 14.17 6.97
N PRO A 42 13.33 15.05 7.95
CA PRO A 42 14.29 15.17 9.06
C PRO A 42 14.13 14.08 10.13
N GLN A 43 15.15 13.93 10.98
CA GLN A 43 15.13 13.02 12.13
C GLN A 43 15.38 13.80 13.41
N TRP A 44 14.66 13.44 14.45
CA TRP A 44 14.81 14.01 15.80
C TRP A 44 15.12 12.88 16.80
N ALA A 45 16.03 13.11 17.71
CA ALA A 45 16.28 12.21 18.83
C ALA A 45 15.47 12.68 20.05
N VAL A 46 14.55 11.85 20.52
CA VAL A 46 13.75 12.10 21.72
C VAL A 46 13.93 10.92 22.67
N GLY A 47 14.56 11.15 23.83
CA GLY A 47 14.79 10.08 24.80
C GLY A 47 15.62 8.90 24.27
N GLY A 48 16.54 9.13 23.34
CA GLY A 48 17.34 8.07 22.71
C GLY A 48 16.64 7.31 21.57
N VAL A 49 15.40 7.65 21.24
CA VAL A 49 14.66 7.09 20.11
C VAL A 49 14.64 8.06 18.94
N TRP A 50 14.92 7.56 17.74
CA TRP A 50 14.85 8.34 16.52
C TRP A 50 13.41 8.43 16.02
N ILE A 51 12.89 9.65 15.88
CA ILE A 51 11.57 9.94 15.36
C ILE A 51 11.73 10.68 14.03
N SER A 52 10.95 10.28 13.03
CA SER A 52 10.85 10.97 11.73
C SER A 52 9.38 11.02 11.29
N PRO A 53 9.01 11.85 10.31
CA PRO A 53 7.68 11.82 9.72
C PRO A 53 7.27 10.41 9.24
N ALA A 54 8.23 9.60 8.75
CA ALA A 54 7.97 8.21 8.35
C ALA A 54 7.48 7.36 9.52
N VAL A 55 8.09 7.49 10.71
CA VAL A 55 7.66 6.78 11.93
C VAL A 55 6.23 7.17 12.31
N ILE A 56 5.92 8.48 12.29
CA ILE A 56 4.58 8.98 12.63
C ILE A 56 3.53 8.40 11.68
N VAL A 57 3.76 8.48 10.37
CA VAL A 57 2.86 7.93 9.35
C VAL A 57 2.69 6.42 9.51
N ALA A 58 3.78 5.69 9.76
CA ALA A 58 3.72 4.24 9.98
C ALA A 58 2.92 3.86 11.22
N LEU A 59 3.06 4.59 12.35
CA LEU A 59 2.30 4.35 13.57
C LEU A 59 0.79 4.62 13.38
N LEU A 60 0.44 5.71 12.69
CA LEU A 60 -0.96 6.02 12.37
C LEU A 60 -1.57 4.96 11.43
N SER A 61 -0.80 4.51 10.43
CA SER A 61 -1.22 3.44 9.53
C SER A 61 -1.38 2.10 10.26
N ALA A 62 -0.44 1.75 11.12
CA ALA A 62 -0.50 0.54 11.93
C ALA A 62 -1.74 0.55 12.85
N TRP A 63 -2.01 1.67 13.51
CA TRP A 63 -3.21 1.84 14.32
C TRP A 63 -4.49 1.65 13.49
N PHE A 64 -4.56 2.21 12.29
CA PHE A 64 -5.68 2.04 11.38
C PHE A 64 -5.89 0.56 11.01
N TYR A 65 -4.83 -0.16 10.60
CA TYR A 65 -4.92 -1.56 10.19
C TYR A 65 -5.28 -2.49 11.36
N LEU A 66 -4.68 -2.29 12.53
CA LEU A 66 -5.00 -3.07 13.73
C LEU A 66 -6.46 -2.89 14.19
N ARG A 67 -7.03 -1.71 13.95
CA ARG A 67 -8.46 -1.43 14.26
C ARG A 67 -9.40 -2.09 13.26
N LEU A 68 -8.97 -2.38 12.05
CA LEU A 68 -9.78 -3.07 11.04
C LEU A 68 -9.82 -4.58 11.29
N GLU A 69 -8.67 -5.21 11.49
CA GLU A 69 -8.55 -6.64 11.74
C GLU A 69 -7.17 -6.97 12.28
N LEU A 70 -7.10 -7.83 13.29
CA LEU A 70 -5.86 -8.04 14.04
C LEU A 70 -4.78 -8.75 13.22
N ALA A 71 -5.10 -9.83 12.51
CA ALA A 71 -4.08 -10.64 11.82
C ALA A 71 -3.43 -9.87 10.66
N LEU A 72 -4.24 -9.28 9.76
CA LEU A 72 -3.72 -8.42 8.69
C LEU A 72 -3.08 -7.15 9.27
N GLY A 73 -3.63 -6.59 10.35
CA GLY A 73 -3.10 -5.42 11.02
C GLY A 73 -1.70 -5.64 11.57
N VAL A 74 -1.43 -6.80 12.20
CA VAL A 74 -0.09 -7.17 12.67
C VAL A 74 0.86 -7.31 11.48
N LEU A 75 0.46 -8.02 10.42
CA LEU A 75 1.28 -8.16 9.23
C LEU A 75 1.61 -6.80 8.59
N MET A 76 0.60 -5.93 8.44
CA MET A 76 0.79 -4.58 7.92
C MET A 76 1.72 -3.74 8.80
N THR A 77 1.61 -3.86 10.14
CA THR A 77 2.50 -3.18 11.07
C THR A 77 3.96 -3.60 10.87
N LEU A 78 4.22 -4.90 10.68
CA LEU A 78 5.56 -5.41 10.40
C LEU A 78 6.10 -4.89 9.06
N LEU A 79 5.27 -4.88 8.01
CA LEU A 79 5.64 -4.37 6.68
C LEU A 79 5.92 -2.86 6.71
N MET A 80 5.11 -2.08 7.45
CA MET A 80 5.36 -0.64 7.66
C MET A 80 6.67 -0.42 8.44
N GLY A 81 6.91 -1.21 9.49
CA GLY A 81 8.17 -1.16 10.24
C GLY A 81 9.40 -1.45 9.37
N LEU A 82 9.31 -2.46 8.50
CA LEU A 82 10.37 -2.78 7.53
C LEU A 82 10.59 -1.64 6.53
N SER A 83 9.52 -1.01 6.06
CA SER A 83 9.61 0.14 5.15
C SER A 83 10.26 1.35 5.82
N VAL A 84 9.94 1.63 7.08
CA VAL A 84 10.58 2.69 7.89
C VAL A 84 12.05 2.38 8.12
N TRP A 85 12.40 1.13 8.42
CA TRP A 85 13.79 0.70 8.58
C TRP A 85 14.59 0.94 7.27
N ALA A 86 14.06 0.49 6.12
CA ALA A 86 14.68 0.74 4.82
C ALA A 86 14.82 2.24 4.54
N GLY A 87 13.78 3.02 4.88
CA GLY A 87 13.79 4.47 4.79
C GLY A 87 14.90 5.10 5.63
N HIS A 88 15.06 4.67 6.87
CA HIS A 88 16.13 5.14 7.77
C HIS A 88 17.52 4.84 7.20
N VAL A 89 17.75 3.63 6.70
CA VAL A 89 19.04 3.22 6.10
C VAL A 89 19.40 4.09 4.90
N LEU A 90 18.44 4.34 4.01
CA LEU A 90 18.66 5.19 2.83
C LEU A 90 18.77 6.69 3.20
N ALA A 91 18.04 7.14 4.20
CA ALA A 91 18.15 8.50 4.71
C ALA A 91 19.52 8.82 5.34
N ALA A 92 20.23 7.83 5.83
CA ALA A 92 21.60 7.96 6.35
C ALA A 92 22.66 8.14 5.23
N GLN A 93 22.31 7.86 3.98
CA GLN A 93 23.22 8.00 2.83
C GLN A 93 23.37 9.48 2.41
N SER A 94 24.15 9.73 1.35
CA SER A 94 24.26 11.08 0.77
C SER A 94 22.90 11.61 0.31
N THR A 95 22.74 12.93 0.22
CA THR A 95 21.48 13.53 -0.24
C THR A 95 21.11 13.06 -1.65
N THR A 96 22.10 12.87 -2.52
CA THR A 96 21.87 12.33 -3.87
C THR A 96 21.28 10.94 -3.83
N VAL A 97 21.86 10.01 -3.05
CA VAL A 97 21.38 8.63 -2.94
C VAL A 97 19.98 8.59 -2.32
N TRP A 98 19.76 9.30 -1.22
CA TRP A 98 18.45 9.37 -0.57
C TRP A 98 17.37 9.90 -1.51
N LEU A 99 17.62 11.06 -2.14
CA LEU A 99 16.63 11.72 -2.98
C LEU A 99 16.37 10.95 -4.27
N SER A 100 17.43 10.47 -4.96
CA SER A 100 17.25 9.70 -6.20
C SER A 100 16.55 8.36 -5.94
N SER A 101 16.87 7.68 -4.83
CA SER A 101 16.16 6.44 -4.46
C SER A 101 14.69 6.70 -4.13
N GLY A 102 14.40 7.70 -3.29
CA GLY A 102 13.03 8.03 -2.90
C GLY A 102 12.18 8.48 -4.08
N VAL A 103 12.66 9.48 -4.84
CA VAL A 103 11.92 9.99 -6.01
C VAL A 103 11.85 8.95 -7.13
N GLY A 104 12.94 8.21 -7.39
CA GLY A 104 12.98 7.17 -8.42
C GLY A 104 11.97 6.06 -8.16
N MET A 105 11.96 5.49 -6.96
CA MET A 105 10.96 4.47 -6.58
C MET A 105 9.54 5.02 -6.63
N PHE A 106 9.32 6.26 -6.18
CA PHE A 106 8.01 6.90 -6.22
C PHE A 106 7.50 7.04 -7.65
N VAL A 107 8.30 7.61 -8.55
CA VAL A 107 7.91 7.81 -9.95
C VAL A 107 7.69 6.46 -10.65
N VAL A 108 8.63 5.53 -10.52
CA VAL A 108 8.49 4.18 -11.13
C VAL A 108 7.25 3.47 -10.60
N GLY A 109 7.02 3.50 -9.28
CA GLY A 109 5.84 2.91 -8.67
C GLY A 109 4.55 3.49 -9.24
N TRP A 110 4.43 4.81 -9.37
CA TRP A 110 3.25 5.45 -9.95
C TRP A 110 3.08 5.15 -11.44
N VAL A 111 4.15 5.12 -12.23
CA VAL A 111 4.07 4.71 -13.64
C VAL A 111 3.48 3.31 -13.77
N ILE A 112 3.96 2.36 -12.96
CA ILE A 112 3.45 0.98 -12.94
C ILE A 112 1.95 0.97 -12.55
N GLN A 113 1.54 1.77 -11.56
CA GLN A 113 0.13 1.89 -11.16
C GLN A 113 -0.74 2.41 -12.31
N PHE A 114 -0.34 3.49 -12.97
CA PHE A 114 -1.10 4.06 -14.08
C PHE A 114 -1.21 3.10 -15.27
N VAL A 115 -0.17 2.32 -15.56
CA VAL A 115 -0.23 1.25 -16.58
C VAL A 115 -1.28 0.20 -16.19
N GLY A 116 -1.34 -0.20 -14.91
CA GLY A 116 -2.38 -1.10 -14.42
C GLY A 116 -3.79 -0.53 -14.62
N HIS A 117 -3.99 0.74 -14.25
CA HIS A 117 -5.27 1.42 -14.40
C HIS A 117 -5.68 1.66 -15.86
N TYR A 118 -4.72 1.76 -16.78
CA TYR A 118 -5.01 1.76 -18.22
C TYR A 118 -5.73 0.46 -18.63
N TYR A 119 -5.24 -0.71 -18.21
CA TYR A 119 -5.90 -1.99 -18.48
C TYR A 119 -7.24 -2.14 -17.75
N GLU A 120 -7.40 -1.54 -16.58
CA GLU A 120 -8.67 -1.53 -15.86
C GLU A 120 -9.75 -0.68 -16.54
N GLY A 121 -9.35 0.33 -17.33
CA GLY A 121 -10.25 1.32 -17.90
C GLY A 121 -10.91 2.22 -16.86
N LYS A 122 -10.31 2.32 -15.67
CA LYS A 122 -10.79 3.14 -14.55
C LYS A 122 -9.65 3.96 -13.96
N LYS A 123 -10.00 5.15 -13.45
CA LYS A 123 -9.08 5.98 -12.67
C LYS A 123 -8.71 5.29 -11.35
N PRO A 124 -7.55 5.65 -10.76
CA PRO A 124 -7.17 5.15 -9.44
C PRO A 124 -8.20 5.48 -8.35
N ALA A 125 -8.40 4.55 -7.40
CA ALA A 125 -9.40 4.66 -6.34
C ALA A 125 -9.23 5.91 -5.48
N PHE A 126 -7.98 6.35 -5.23
CA PHE A 126 -7.70 7.52 -4.40
C PHE A 126 -8.19 8.84 -4.98
N VAL A 127 -8.49 8.90 -6.27
CA VAL A 127 -9.06 10.08 -6.92
C VAL A 127 -10.48 10.37 -6.43
N ASP A 128 -11.23 9.32 -6.10
CA ASP A 128 -12.59 9.44 -5.54
C ASP A 128 -12.59 9.42 -4.00
N ASP A 129 -11.67 8.65 -3.39
CA ASP A 129 -11.56 8.51 -1.94
C ASP A 129 -10.09 8.38 -1.54
N VAL A 130 -9.55 9.43 -0.93
CA VAL A 130 -8.14 9.49 -0.47
C VAL A 130 -7.78 8.32 0.45
N SER A 131 -8.76 7.71 1.12
CA SER A 131 -8.52 6.49 1.91
C SER A 131 -7.96 5.35 1.05
N GLY A 132 -8.13 5.40 -0.28
CA GLY A 132 -7.49 4.46 -1.21
C GLY A 132 -5.97 4.40 -1.08
N LEU A 133 -5.30 5.48 -0.66
CA LEU A 133 -3.85 5.47 -0.45
C LEU A 133 -3.42 4.57 0.72
N ILE A 134 -4.22 4.49 1.77
CA ILE A 134 -3.93 3.62 2.92
C ILE A 134 -4.54 2.22 2.76
N VAL A 135 -5.66 2.10 2.02
CA VAL A 135 -6.30 0.81 1.74
C VAL A 135 -5.52 0.02 0.68
N GLY A 136 -4.85 0.68 -0.27
CA GLY A 136 -4.08 0.03 -1.33
C GLY A 136 -3.05 -1.00 -0.85
N PRO A 137 -2.15 -0.65 0.08
CA PRO A 137 -1.20 -1.62 0.66
C PRO A 137 -1.89 -2.81 1.32
N LEU A 138 -2.98 -2.59 2.04
CA LEU A 138 -3.77 -3.65 2.66
C LEU A 138 -4.44 -4.55 1.61
N PHE A 139 -4.93 -3.97 0.51
CA PHE A 139 -5.52 -4.71 -0.60
C PHE A 139 -4.50 -5.65 -1.25
N VAL A 140 -3.28 -5.19 -1.51
CA VAL A 140 -2.19 -6.04 -2.06
C VAL A 140 -1.90 -7.22 -1.14
N VAL A 141 -1.83 -7.00 0.16
CA VAL A 141 -1.61 -8.08 1.14
C VAL A 141 -2.79 -9.05 1.19
N ALA A 142 -4.03 -8.55 1.10
CA ALA A 142 -5.22 -9.39 1.03
C ALA A 142 -5.24 -10.25 -0.27
N GLU A 143 -4.96 -9.64 -1.43
CA GLU A 143 -4.88 -10.38 -2.70
C GLU A 143 -3.75 -11.44 -2.68
N LEU A 144 -2.60 -11.14 -2.06
CA LEU A 144 -1.55 -12.16 -1.85
C LEU A 144 -2.07 -13.32 -0.99
N ALA A 145 -2.78 -13.03 0.09
CA ALA A 145 -3.38 -14.07 0.92
C ALA A 145 -4.38 -14.93 0.11
N PHE A 146 -5.16 -14.31 -0.78
CA PHE A 146 -6.10 -15.03 -1.66
C PHE A 146 -5.38 -15.92 -2.67
N LEU A 147 -4.26 -15.46 -3.24
CA LEU A 147 -3.42 -16.27 -4.13
C LEU A 147 -2.79 -17.48 -3.43
N LEU A 148 -2.48 -17.33 -2.14
CA LEU A 148 -1.96 -18.41 -1.30
C LEU A 148 -3.06 -19.37 -0.79
N GLY A 149 -4.31 -19.19 -1.22
CA GLY A 149 -5.43 -20.01 -0.77
C GLY A 149 -5.89 -19.72 0.65
N LEU A 150 -5.56 -18.54 1.18
CA LEU A 150 -5.98 -18.10 2.51
C LEU A 150 -7.18 -17.14 2.42
N ARG A 151 -7.91 -16.99 3.54
CA ARG A 151 -8.99 -15.98 3.68
C ARG A 151 -10.11 -16.10 2.64
N HIS A 152 -10.53 -17.33 2.29
CA HIS A 152 -11.57 -17.59 1.29
C HIS A 152 -12.88 -16.84 1.55
N ASP A 153 -13.33 -16.78 2.81
CA ASP A 153 -14.57 -16.09 3.18
C ASP A 153 -14.49 -14.58 2.90
N LEU A 154 -13.33 -13.96 3.18
CA LEU A 154 -13.09 -12.56 2.89
C LEU A 154 -13.10 -12.31 1.37
N LYS A 155 -12.45 -13.18 0.60
CA LYS A 155 -12.46 -13.11 -0.86
C LYS A 155 -13.86 -13.17 -1.43
N GLN A 156 -14.67 -14.15 -0.99
CA GLN A 156 -16.05 -14.30 -1.44
C GLN A 156 -16.91 -13.05 -1.13
N GLN A 157 -16.78 -12.49 0.07
CA GLN A 157 -17.50 -11.28 0.46
C GLN A 157 -17.13 -10.08 -0.42
N ILE A 158 -15.85 -9.95 -0.80
CA ILE A 158 -15.39 -8.89 -1.71
C ILE A 158 -15.93 -9.12 -3.11
N GLU A 159 -15.85 -10.34 -3.65
CA GLU A 159 -16.32 -10.67 -4.99
C GLU A 159 -17.84 -10.53 -5.13
N GLN A 160 -18.61 -10.83 -4.09
CA GLN A 160 -20.06 -10.59 -4.07
C GLN A 160 -20.42 -9.10 -4.20
N ARG A 161 -19.57 -8.19 -3.72
CA ARG A 161 -19.81 -6.75 -3.73
C ARG A 161 -19.20 -6.03 -4.94
N SER A 162 -18.03 -6.48 -5.39
CA SER A 162 -17.22 -5.80 -6.41
C SER A 162 -17.16 -6.54 -7.73
N GLY A 163 -17.72 -7.74 -7.78
CA GLY A 163 -17.62 -8.67 -8.92
C GLY A 163 -16.32 -9.49 -8.91
N PRO A 164 -16.27 -10.55 -9.74
CA PRO A 164 -15.09 -11.40 -9.88
C PRO A 164 -13.96 -10.68 -10.61
N VAL A 165 -12.75 -11.22 -10.47
CA VAL A 165 -11.58 -10.79 -11.27
C VAL A 165 -11.75 -11.32 -12.70
N LEU A 166 -11.73 -10.43 -13.69
CA LEU A 166 -11.94 -10.73 -15.11
C LEU A 166 -11.01 -9.91 -16.00
N LEU A 167 -10.42 -10.54 -17.02
CA LEU A 167 -9.70 -9.82 -18.07
C LEU A 167 -10.65 -8.89 -18.83
N ARG A 168 -10.28 -7.62 -18.93
CA ARG A 168 -11.03 -6.63 -19.70
C ARG A 168 -10.46 -6.51 -21.11
N SER A 169 -11.33 -6.35 -22.09
CA SER A 169 -10.93 -5.91 -23.45
C SER A 169 -10.55 -4.43 -23.35
N VAL A 170 -9.32 -4.11 -23.71
CA VAL A 170 -8.81 -2.72 -23.84
C VAL A 170 -9.08 -2.24 -25.26
#